data_1f89b113805af9287c8ae0cf04140047
#
_entry.id   1f89b113805af9287c8ae0cf04140047
#
_cell.length_a   1.000
_cell.length_b   1.000
_cell.length_c   1.000
_cell.angle_alpha   90.00
_cell.angle_beta   90.00
_cell.angle_gamma   90.00
#
_symmetry.space_group_name_H-M   'P 1'
#
loop_
_entity.id
_entity.type
_entity.pdbx_description
1 polymer ?
#
loop_
_entity_poly.entity_id
_entity_poly.type
_entity_poly.pdbx_seq_one_letter_code
_entity_poly.pdbx_strand_id
1 'polypeptide(L)'
;MNRSSYLSTLLIILVFTTILCGISFGNIRVQTQPEPLPQTEMTVPPTIAVPTVTVDTLESVTLKQGDIKIITLSGDDMENLESWTSSNESVVSVDSGGRLDANSVGTAEITAQLKGNKLLKCNVTVTEADKAEYVDTSSTCISANYDILEANLNSGSYQNPYYIKVNRQENCVTVYTYDEDGEYTVPIRAMVSSCGKEGYDTITGEYNLYFKNEWNGLFGDSEGHYVSGISGDFLFHSVPYHSASADDLKTEEFNKLGQDGSLGCVRLASADVQWIYDNCIVGTPIEIYDDDNPGPLGKPDTIKISDHTCGWDPTDTADENPYKNKKPQIVGAKDITIKRGDSFSPLEGVKALDTCSNDITNKMTVTGNVVTTNRGTYKVTYAVTDALHRSAKVDINVTIE
;
A
#
# COMPACT_ATOMS: atom_id res chain seq x y z
N MET A 1 37.79 26.90 34.88
CA MET A 1 37.31 26.53 36.24
C MET A 1 36.35 25.35 36.04
N ASN A 2 36.88 24.22 36.25
CA ASN A 2 36.66 23.17 37.25
C ASN A 2 35.30 22.47 37.18
N ARG A 3 35.35 21.20 36.71
CA ARG A 3 35.13 19.92 37.41
C ARG A 3 33.66 19.61 37.70
N SER A 4 33.15 18.43 37.50
CA SER A 4 33.64 17.08 37.81
C SER A 4 32.70 15.99 37.23
N SER A 5 33.29 14.91 36.79
CA SER A 5 32.76 13.59 36.43
C SER A 5 32.14 12.84 37.61
N TYR A 6 31.16 11.94 37.37
CA TYR A 6 30.94 10.73 38.14
C TYR A 6 30.58 9.55 37.22
N LEU A 7 31.51 8.63 37.10
CA LEU A 7 31.29 7.21 36.76
C LEU A 7 30.58 6.52 37.92
N SER A 8 29.64 5.65 37.67
CA SER A 8 29.17 4.62 38.60
C SER A 8 29.09 3.27 37.90
N THR A 9 30.09 2.45 38.16
CA THR A 9 30.21 1.05 37.79
C THR A 9 29.31 0.23 38.72
N LEU A 10 28.40 -0.58 38.22
CA LEU A 10 27.66 -1.57 39.00
C LEU A 10 28.13 -2.97 38.66
N LEU A 11 28.77 -3.60 39.66
CA LEU A 11 29.31 -4.96 39.68
C LEU A 11 28.18 -5.93 40.04
N ILE A 12 27.83 -6.88 39.16
CA ILE A 12 26.94 -8.00 39.50
C ILE A 12 27.75 -9.22 39.87
N ILE A 13 27.60 -9.64 41.13
CA ILE A 13 28.21 -10.86 41.69
C ILE A 13 27.27 -12.03 41.41
N LEU A 14 27.78 -13.04 40.69
CA LEU A 14 27.15 -14.35 40.51
C LEU A 14 27.50 -15.25 41.69
N VAL A 15 26.54 -15.74 42.47
CA VAL A 15 26.73 -16.73 43.53
C VAL A 15 26.28 -18.10 42.98
N PHE A 16 27.26 -19.01 42.81
CA PHE A 16 27.00 -20.43 42.60
C PHE A 16 26.87 -21.13 43.96
N THR A 17 25.72 -21.75 44.22
CA THR A 17 25.58 -22.72 45.33
C THR A 17 25.52 -24.13 44.76
N THR A 18 26.58 -24.88 44.98
CA THR A 18 26.64 -26.33 44.79
C THR A 18 26.06 -27.04 46.01
N ILE A 19 25.06 -27.87 45.81
CA ILE A 19 24.58 -28.82 46.83
C ILE A 19 25.06 -30.20 46.46
N LEU A 20 26.00 -30.72 47.29
CA LEU A 20 26.33 -32.15 47.36
C LEU A 20 25.22 -32.86 48.13
N CYS A 21 24.65 -33.91 47.59
CA CYS A 21 23.87 -34.86 48.38
C CYS A 21 24.47 -36.25 48.25
N GLY A 22 24.83 -36.80 49.43
CA GLY A 22 25.59 -38.03 49.57
C GLY A 22 24.74 -39.29 49.30
N ILE A 23 25.43 -40.27 48.79
CA ILE A 23 24.92 -41.63 48.53
C ILE A 23 25.07 -42.45 49.79
N SER A 24 23.96 -42.99 50.29
CA SER A 24 24.00 -44.03 51.37
C SER A 24 23.61 -45.39 50.78
N PHE A 25 24.51 -46.35 50.86
CA PHE A 25 24.27 -47.75 50.50
C PHE A 25 23.52 -48.46 51.64
N GLY A 26 22.29 -48.95 51.35
CA GLY A 26 21.49 -49.78 52.22
C GLY A 26 21.24 -51.19 51.64
N ASN A 27 21.55 -52.16 52.36
CA ASN A 27 21.54 -53.60 52.15
C ASN A 27 20.45 -54.23 51.35
N ILE A 28 20.85 -55.18 50.47
CA ILE A 28 20.03 -56.12 49.73
C ILE A 28 19.50 -57.21 50.73
N ARG A 29 18.21 -57.36 50.82
CA ARG A 29 17.56 -58.57 51.40
C ARG A 29 16.80 -59.27 50.28
N VAL A 30 17.19 -60.46 49.96
CA VAL A 30 16.45 -61.41 49.12
C VAL A 30 15.20 -61.85 49.87
N GLN A 31 14.03 -61.72 49.32
CA GLN A 31 12.79 -62.29 49.82
C GLN A 31 12.15 -63.14 48.76
N THR A 32 11.73 -64.29 49.15
CA THR A 32 11.17 -65.44 48.49
C THR A 32 9.80 -65.08 47.81
N GLN A 33 9.55 -65.73 46.71
CA GLN A 33 8.37 -65.71 45.84
C GLN A 33 7.05 -65.98 46.61
N PRO A 34 6.01 -65.20 46.45
CA PRO A 34 4.70 -65.57 46.96
C PRO A 34 3.88 -66.36 45.93
N GLU A 35 3.05 -67.21 46.44
CA GLU A 35 2.11 -68.11 45.72
C GLU A 35 1.17 -67.35 44.77
N PRO A 36 0.63 -68.03 43.71
CA PRO A 36 -0.30 -67.45 42.75
C PRO A 36 -1.70 -67.23 43.38
N LEU A 37 -2.14 -65.99 43.31
CA LEU A 37 -3.51 -65.60 43.67
C LEU A 37 -4.54 -66.10 42.63
N PRO A 38 -5.80 -66.34 42.99
CA PRO A 38 -6.83 -66.86 42.11
C PRO A 38 -7.16 -65.83 41.01
N GLN A 39 -7.26 -66.33 39.78
CA GLN A 39 -7.71 -65.53 38.62
C GLN A 39 -9.14 -65.07 38.81
N THR A 40 -9.32 -63.79 39.09
CA THR A 40 -10.59 -63.12 38.93
C THR A 40 -10.78 -62.82 37.45
N GLU A 41 -11.87 -63.32 36.85
CA GLU A 41 -12.29 -62.99 35.50
C GLU A 41 -12.30 -61.44 35.35
N MET A 42 -11.42 -60.91 34.49
CA MET A 42 -11.47 -59.51 34.08
C MET A 42 -12.69 -59.34 33.19
N THR A 43 -13.72 -58.75 33.71
CA THR A 43 -14.79 -58.17 32.91
C THR A 43 -14.16 -57.06 32.03
N VAL A 44 -14.18 -57.26 30.73
CA VAL A 44 -13.72 -56.25 29.73
C VAL A 44 -14.54 -54.97 29.99
N PRO A 45 -13.92 -53.82 30.28
CA PRO A 45 -14.67 -52.59 30.43
C PRO A 45 -15.41 -52.29 29.12
N PRO A 46 -16.60 -51.67 29.19
CA PRO A 46 -17.34 -51.34 27.96
C PRO A 46 -16.47 -50.48 27.05
N THR A 47 -16.35 -50.89 25.78
CA THR A 47 -15.69 -50.14 24.75
C THR A 47 -16.37 -48.76 24.69
N ILE A 48 -15.68 -47.74 25.17
CA ILE A 48 -16.11 -46.35 24.98
C ILE A 48 -16.08 -46.15 23.46
N ALA A 49 -17.23 -45.96 22.85
CA ALA A 49 -17.30 -45.60 21.43
C ALA A 49 -16.54 -44.28 21.23
N VAL A 50 -15.45 -44.34 20.52
CA VAL A 50 -14.76 -43.12 20.11
C VAL A 50 -15.74 -42.37 19.21
N PRO A 51 -16.08 -41.13 19.51
CA PRO A 51 -17.00 -40.37 18.67
C PRO A 51 -16.44 -40.29 17.26
N THR A 52 -17.21 -40.68 16.26
CA THR A 52 -16.81 -40.59 14.86
C THR A 52 -16.72 -39.12 14.48
N VAL A 53 -15.51 -38.66 14.09
CA VAL A 53 -15.31 -37.32 13.57
C VAL A 53 -15.57 -37.36 12.08
N THR A 54 -16.50 -36.57 11.59
CA THR A 54 -16.73 -36.38 10.16
C THR A 54 -15.88 -35.23 9.68
N VAL A 55 -15.06 -35.47 8.64
CA VAL A 55 -14.19 -34.44 8.05
C VAL A 55 -14.60 -34.23 6.60
N ASP A 56 -15.03 -33.02 6.28
CA ASP A 56 -15.30 -32.57 4.92
C ASP A 56 -14.24 -31.58 4.48
N THR A 57 -13.89 -31.54 3.20
CA THR A 57 -12.88 -30.66 2.65
C THR A 57 -13.53 -29.51 1.90
N LEU A 58 -13.16 -28.27 2.28
CA LEU A 58 -13.48 -27.06 1.54
C LEU A 58 -12.49 -26.89 0.36
N GLU A 59 -12.84 -26.01 -0.57
CA GLU A 59 -11.92 -25.66 -1.66
C GLU A 59 -10.60 -25.08 -1.11
N SER A 60 -9.49 -25.48 -1.74
CA SER A 60 -8.16 -24.95 -1.39
C SER A 60 -8.06 -23.48 -1.79
N VAL A 61 -7.37 -22.69 -0.97
CA VAL A 61 -7.17 -21.25 -1.17
C VAL A 61 -5.70 -20.98 -1.41
N THR A 62 -5.39 -20.17 -2.42
CA THR A 62 -4.06 -19.59 -2.60
C THR A 62 -4.14 -18.10 -2.29
N LEU A 63 -3.25 -17.62 -1.43
CA LEU A 63 -3.10 -16.22 -1.02
C LEU A 63 -1.66 -15.80 -1.29
N LYS A 64 -1.44 -14.50 -1.45
CA LYS A 64 -0.11 -13.89 -1.38
C LYS A 64 0.18 -13.47 0.05
N GLN A 65 1.43 -13.41 0.43
CA GLN A 65 1.81 -12.87 1.73
C GLN A 65 1.27 -11.43 1.90
N GLY A 66 0.57 -11.19 3.00
CA GLY A 66 -0.13 -9.93 3.30
C GLY A 66 -1.59 -9.89 2.85
N ASP A 67 -2.07 -10.87 2.07
CA ASP A 67 -3.48 -10.95 1.70
C ASP A 67 -4.37 -11.25 2.91
N ILE A 68 -5.60 -10.76 2.83
CA ILE A 68 -6.68 -11.06 3.75
C ILE A 68 -7.82 -11.70 2.96
N LYS A 69 -8.39 -12.79 3.49
CA LYS A 69 -9.56 -13.43 2.90
C LYS A 69 -10.53 -13.89 4.00
N ILE A 70 -11.82 -13.78 3.74
CA ILE A 70 -12.84 -14.34 4.63
C ILE A 70 -13.34 -15.65 4.03
N ILE A 71 -13.30 -16.73 4.79
CA ILE A 71 -13.97 -17.99 4.46
C ILE A 71 -15.39 -17.93 5.01
N THR A 72 -16.38 -18.03 4.12
CA THR A 72 -17.79 -18.12 4.48
C THR A 72 -18.26 -19.56 4.39
N LEU A 73 -18.97 -20.03 5.42
CA LEU A 73 -19.66 -21.32 5.41
C LEU A 73 -21.08 -21.17 4.88
N SER A 74 -21.65 -22.24 4.32
CA SER A 74 -23.06 -22.25 3.93
C SER A 74 -23.98 -22.17 5.17
N GLY A 75 -25.20 -21.68 5.01
CA GLY A 75 -26.13 -21.32 6.07
C GLY A 75 -26.17 -22.24 7.30
N ASP A 76 -26.49 -23.52 7.13
CA ASP A 76 -26.61 -24.50 8.25
C ASP A 76 -25.25 -24.75 8.95
N ASP A 77 -24.14 -24.72 8.21
CA ASP A 77 -22.79 -24.90 8.77
C ASP A 77 -22.37 -23.69 9.59
N MET A 78 -22.73 -22.47 9.15
CA MET A 78 -22.44 -21.24 9.89
C MET A 78 -23.17 -21.18 11.23
N GLU A 79 -24.45 -21.64 11.30
CA GLU A 79 -25.24 -21.70 12.55
C GLU A 79 -24.67 -22.73 13.56
N ASN A 80 -23.94 -23.71 13.07
CA ASN A 80 -23.35 -24.77 13.88
C ASN A 80 -21.85 -24.59 14.15
N LEU A 81 -21.27 -23.50 13.72
CA LEU A 81 -19.83 -23.19 13.91
C LEU A 81 -19.53 -22.99 15.41
N GLU A 82 -18.52 -23.70 15.91
CA GLU A 82 -18.02 -23.57 17.28
C GLU A 82 -16.70 -22.78 17.33
N SER A 83 -15.76 -23.07 16.40
CA SER A 83 -14.47 -22.40 16.35
C SER A 83 -13.76 -22.54 15.00
N TRP A 84 -12.86 -21.62 14.75
CA TRP A 84 -11.84 -21.71 13.71
C TRP A 84 -10.47 -21.96 14.32
N THR A 85 -9.62 -22.73 13.64
CA THR A 85 -8.23 -22.95 14.04
C THR A 85 -7.33 -23.06 12.81
N SER A 86 -6.07 -22.63 12.96
CA SER A 86 -5.02 -22.80 11.96
C SER A 86 -3.99 -23.82 12.44
N SER A 87 -3.51 -24.68 11.56
CA SER A 87 -2.42 -25.63 11.85
C SER A 87 -1.07 -24.91 11.97
N ASN A 88 -0.97 -23.68 11.43
CA ASN A 88 0.24 -22.87 11.50
C ASN A 88 -0.10 -21.37 11.42
N GLU A 89 -0.31 -20.74 12.58
CA GLU A 89 -0.68 -19.32 12.68
C GLU A 89 0.43 -18.37 12.20
N SER A 90 1.69 -18.81 12.15
CA SER A 90 2.76 -18.00 11.58
C SER A 90 2.71 -17.92 10.05
N VAL A 91 2.01 -18.85 9.40
CA VAL A 91 1.75 -18.83 7.95
C VAL A 91 0.41 -18.19 7.65
N VAL A 92 -0.66 -18.67 8.31
CA VAL A 92 -2.00 -18.10 8.18
C VAL A 92 -2.66 -18.09 9.55
N SER A 93 -3.03 -16.94 10.06
CA SER A 93 -3.91 -16.82 11.23
C SER A 93 -5.38 -16.76 10.80
N VAL A 94 -6.26 -17.20 11.69
CA VAL A 94 -7.71 -17.16 11.46
C VAL A 94 -8.43 -16.62 12.68
N ASP A 95 -9.36 -15.68 12.51
CA ASP A 95 -10.18 -15.15 13.60
C ASP A 95 -11.51 -15.91 13.74
N SER A 96 -12.31 -15.53 14.74
CA SER A 96 -13.62 -16.14 15.02
C SER A 96 -14.66 -15.92 13.91
N GLY A 97 -14.45 -14.97 13.02
CA GLY A 97 -15.31 -14.66 11.86
C GLY A 97 -14.89 -15.38 10.58
N GLY A 98 -13.83 -16.21 10.62
CA GLY A 98 -13.29 -16.90 9.44
C GLY A 98 -12.40 -16.01 8.57
N ARG A 99 -11.95 -14.86 9.09
CA ARG A 99 -10.97 -14.01 8.42
C ARG A 99 -9.59 -14.64 8.53
N LEU A 100 -8.97 -14.84 7.37
CA LEU A 100 -7.60 -15.31 7.22
C LEU A 100 -6.67 -14.13 6.99
N ASP A 101 -5.56 -14.10 7.71
CA ASP A 101 -4.44 -13.20 7.46
C ASP A 101 -3.23 -14.03 7.00
N ALA A 102 -2.73 -13.80 5.77
CA ALA A 102 -1.59 -14.51 5.19
C ALA A 102 -0.28 -13.91 5.67
N ASN A 103 0.29 -14.45 6.76
CA ASN A 103 1.41 -13.86 7.49
C ASN A 103 2.78 -14.14 6.85
N SER A 104 3.02 -15.37 6.37
CA SER A 104 4.30 -15.76 5.74
C SER A 104 4.11 -16.85 4.70
N VAL A 105 5.08 -16.95 3.78
CA VAL A 105 5.10 -17.99 2.73
C VAL A 105 5.08 -19.38 3.36
N GLY A 106 4.22 -20.27 2.84
CA GLY A 106 4.07 -21.62 3.33
C GLY A 106 2.69 -22.19 3.10
N THR A 107 2.36 -23.22 3.86
CA THR A 107 1.02 -23.87 3.83
C THR A 107 0.48 -24.00 5.24
N ALA A 108 -0.83 -23.80 5.40
CA ALA A 108 -1.55 -24.07 6.63
C ALA A 108 -2.90 -24.74 6.32
N GLU A 109 -3.35 -25.62 7.18
CA GLU A 109 -4.70 -26.16 7.14
C GLU A 109 -5.58 -25.35 8.12
N ILE A 110 -6.62 -24.73 7.60
CA ILE A 110 -7.65 -24.03 8.38
C ILE A 110 -8.79 -25.00 8.64
N THR A 111 -9.20 -25.11 9.89
CA THR A 111 -10.27 -26.01 10.31
C THR A 111 -11.39 -25.22 10.97
N ALA A 112 -12.61 -25.37 10.46
CA ALA A 112 -13.84 -25.00 11.15
C ALA A 112 -14.35 -26.21 11.93
N GLN A 113 -14.52 -26.05 13.23
CA GLN A 113 -15.18 -27.04 14.09
C GLN A 113 -16.64 -26.72 14.22
N LEU A 114 -17.49 -27.68 13.88
CA LEU A 114 -18.95 -27.58 13.98
C LEU A 114 -19.48 -28.48 15.09
N LYS A 115 -20.67 -28.16 15.60
CA LYS A 115 -21.38 -29.00 16.52
C LYS A 115 -21.52 -30.43 16.00
N GLY A 116 -21.52 -31.43 16.91
CA GLY A 116 -21.61 -32.83 16.55
C GLY A 116 -20.32 -33.46 16.02
N ASN A 117 -19.15 -32.87 16.31
CA ASN A 117 -17.82 -33.33 15.89
C ASN A 117 -17.62 -33.37 14.36
N LYS A 118 -18.30 -32.50 13.63
CA LYS A 118 -18.02 -32.28 12.19
C LYS A 118 -16.89 -31.27 12.04
N LEU A 119 -15.91 -31.58 11.19
CA LEU A 119 -14.79 -30.69 10.83
C LEU A 119 -14.88 -30.37 9.34
N LEU A 120 -14.73 -29.09 9.02
CA LEU A 120 -14.52 -28.62 7.65
C LEU A 120 -13.09 -28.12 7.53
N LYS A 121 -12.34 -28.59 6.53
CA LYS A 121 -10.91 -28.29 6.36
C LYS A 121 -10.66 -27.60 5.04
N CYS A 122 -9.84 -26.54 5.08
CA CYS A 122 -9.37 -25.78 3.93
C CYS A 122 -7.85 -25.75 3.91
N ASN A 123 -7.22 -26.17 2.84
CA ASN A 123 -5.79 -25.98 2.67
C ASN A 123 -5.53 -24.58 2.11
N VAL A 124 -4.72 -23.81 2.82
CA VAL A 124 -4.29 -22.48 2.38
C VAL A 124 -2.81 -22.51 2.05
N THR A 125 -2.48 -22.09 0.85
CA THR A 125 -1.10 -21.89 0.39
C THR A 125 -0.83 -20.39 0.31
N VAL A 126 0.18 -19.92 1.02
CA VAL A 126 0.67 -18.54 0.92
C VAL A 126 1.91 -18.55 0.04
N THR A 127 1.84 -17.82 -1.06
CA THR A 127 2.96 -17.56 -1.96
C THR A 127 3.65 -16.25 -1.58
N GLU A 128 4.85 -16.01 -2.10
CA GLU A 128 5.48 -14.70 -1.97
C GLU A 128 4.50 -13.62 -2.45
N ALA A 129 4.48 -12.49 -1.73
CA ALA A 129 3.87 -11.27 -2.26
C ALA A 129 4.47 -11.02 -3.65
N ASP A 130 3.67 -10.57 -4.60
CA ASP A 130 4.25 -10.14 -5.87
C ASP A 130 5.38 -9.18 -5.53
N LYS A 131 6.59 -9.48 -5.98
CA LYS A 131 7.63 -8.45 -5.99
C LYS A 131 7.00 -7.31 -6.75
N ALA A 132 6.79 -6.19 -6.06
CA ALA A 132 6.25 -5.02 -6.71
C ALA A 132 7.17 -4.73 -7.88
N GLU A 133 6.74 -5.12 -9.07
CA GLU A 133 7.38 -4.65 -10.27
C GLU A 133 7.07 -3.16 -10.25
N TYR A 134 8.08 -2.36 -9.91
CA TYR A 134 7.95 -0.92 -9.85
C TYR A 134 7.59 -0.45 -11.27
N VAL A 135 6.32 -0.39 -11.52
CA VAL A 135 5.77 0.30 -12.69
C VAL A 135 5.61 1.75 -12.24
N ASP A 136 6.47 2.63 -12.76
CA ASP A 136 6.21 4.06 -12.75
C ASP A 136 4.94 4.32 -13.57
N THR A 137 3.83 4.01 -12.98
CA THR A 137 2.55 4.47 -13.51
C THR A 137 2.54 5.96 -13.25
N SER A 138 2.74 6.75 -14.30
CA SER A 138 2.72 8.21 -14.36
C SER A 138 1.54 8.80 -13.56
N SER A 139 1.68 8.79 -12.25
CA SER A 139 0.74 9.31 -11.28
C SER A 139 1.15 10.72 -10.88
N THR A 140 0.38 11.35 -10.03
CA THR A 140 0.73 12.63 -9.41
C THR A 140 1.90 12.49 -8.42
N CYS A 141 2.85 11.58 -8.66
CA CYS A 141 3.92 11.31 -7.73
C CYS A 141 5.30 11.76 -8.23
N ILE A 142 6.15 12.08 -7.29
CA ILE A 142 7.60 12.18 -7.47
C ILE A 142 8.22 10.94 -6.85
N SER A 143 9.08 10.27 -7.59
CA SER A 143 9.71 9.04 -7.15
C SER A 143 11.23 9.15 -7.18
N ALA A 144 11.88 8.57 -6.19
CA ALA A 144 13.32 8.65 -5.98
C ALA A 144 13.87 7.39 -5.28
N ASN A 145 15.19 7.26 -5.25
CA ASN A 145 15.91 6.23 -4.47
C ASN A 145 15.52 4.78 -4.77
N TYR A 146 15.20 4.49 -6.04
CA TYR A 146 14.79 3.15 -6.47
C TYR A 146 15.83 2.07 -6.21
N ASP A 147 17.11 2.38 -6.41
CA ASP A 147 18.18 1.41 -6.19
C ASP A 147 18.20 0.90 -4.74
N ILE A 148 17.92 1.80 -3.79
CA ILE A 148 17.84 1.46 -2.36
C ILE A 148 16.58 0.65 -2.09
N LEU A 149 15.44 1.06 -2.64
CA LEU A 149 14.18 0.30 -2.51
C LEU A 149 14.33 -1.11 -3.08
N GLU A 150 14.87 -1.25 -4.29
CA GLU A 150 15.09 -2.54 -4.93
C GLU A 150 16.03 -3.44 -4.10
N ALA A 151 17.10 -2.86 -3.54
CA ALA A 151 18.00 -3.57 -2.64
C ALA A 151 17.27 -4.07 -1.38
N ASN A 152 16.41 -3.25 -0.78
CA ASN A 152 15.61 -3.61 0.39
C ASN A 152 14.61 -4.72 0.09
N LEU A 153 13.87 -4.64 -1.03
CA LEU A 153 12.94 -5.67 -1.47
C LEU A 153 13.64 -7.01 -1.77
N ASN A 154 14.81 -6.96 -2.41
CA ASN A 154 15.59 -8.13 -2.76
C ASN A 154 16.29 -8.78 -1.56
N SER A 155 16.56 -8.02 -0.49
CA SER A 155 17.24 -8.54 0.70
C SER A 155 16.41 -9.61 1.45
N GLY A 156 15.08 -9.54 1.35
CA GLY A 156 14.15 -10.34 2.13
C GLY A 156 14.25 -10.13 3.65
N SER A 157 15.01 -9.10 4.08
CA SER A 157 15.31 -8.84 5.49
C SER A 157 14.17 -8.09 6.20
N TYR A 158 13.31 -7.42 5.46
CA TYR A 158 12.26 -6.56 5.98
C TYR A 158 10.87 -7.12 5.67
N GLN A 159 10.09 -7.44 6.71
CA GLN A 159 8.70 -7.87 6.54
C GLN A 159 7.79 -6.73 6.02
N ASN A 160 8.17 -5.49 6.31
CA ASN A 160 7.41 -4.31 5.95
C ASN A 160 8.37 -3.23 5.44
N PRO A 161 8.66 -3.19 4.12
CA PRO A 161 9.68 -2.30 3.58
C PRO A 161 9.28 -0.83 3.52
N TYR A 162 8.05 -0.47 3.90
CA TYR A 162 7.48 0.86 3.74
C TYR A 162 7.04 1.48 5.05
N TYR A 163 7.17 2.82 5.13
CA TYR A 163 6.58 3.68 6.13
C TYR A 163 5.90 4.86 5.44
N ILE A 164 4.63 5.10 5.78
CA ILE A 164 3.82 6.15 5.15
C ILE A 164 3.76 7.34 6.09
N LYS A 165 4.18 8.52 5.63
CA LYS A 165 4.02 9.78 6.36
C LYS A 165 3.04 10.69 5.62
N VAL A 166 2.01 11.15 6.32
CA VAL A 166 0.98 12.06 5.80
C VAL A 166 1.17 13.42 6.45
N ASN A 167 1.65 14.39 5.70
CA ASN A 167 1.58 15.79 6.08
C ASN A 167 0.20 16.33 5.69
N ARG A 168 -0.73 16.40 6.66
CA ARG A 168 -2.10 16.81 6.39
C ARG A 168 -2.20 18.31 6.08
N GLN A 169 -1.36 19.16 6.68
CA GLN A 169 -1.33 20.60 6.43
C GLN A 169 -0.98 20.92 4.98
N GLU A 170 -0.02 20.19 4.41
CA GLU A 170 0.42 20.36 3.03
C GLU A 170 -0.34 19.45 2.05
N ASN A 171 -1.22 18.56 2.53
CA ASN A 171 -1.90 17.58 1.68
C ASN A 171 -0.92 16.78 0.82
N CYS A 172 0.12 16.24 1.46
CA CYS A 172 1.18 15.49 0.83
C CYS A 172 1.47 14.20 1.60
N VAL A 173 1.52 13.08 0.90
CA VAL A 173 1.93 11.79 1.44
C VAL A 173 3.33 11.48 0.95
N THR A 174 4.25 11.13 1.86
CA THR A 174 5.59 10.64 1.51
C THR A 174 5.77 9.22 2.02
N VAL A 175 6.20 8.32 1.15
CA VAL A 175 6.55 6.95 1.51
C VAL A 175 8.06 6.83 1.65
N TYR A 176 8.50 6.15 2.69
CA TYR A 176 9.90 5.90 3.00
C TYR A 176 10.21 4.41 2.97
N THR A 177 11.47 4.07 2.75
CA THR A 177 12.04 2.74 2.94
C THR A 177 13.23 2.81 3.90
N TYR A 178 13.81 1.66 4.22
CA TYR A 178 14.94 1.55 5.14
C TYR A 178 16.24 2.12 4.54
N ASP A 179 17.04 2.74 5.40
CA ASP A 179 18.45 3.04 5.15
C ASP A 179 19.37 1.88 5.60
N GLU A 180 20.69 2.12 5.57
CA GLU A 180 21.71 1.14 5.96
C GLU A 180 21.67 0.78 7.46
N ASP A 181 21.12 1.66 8.30
CA ASP A 181 20.97 1.47 9.74
C ASP A 181 19.66 0.75 10.12
N GLY A 182 18.78 0.52 9.14
CA GLY A 182 17.49 -0.11 9.32
C GLY A 182 16.39 0.84 9.80
N GLU A 183 16.55 2.15 9.56
CA GLU A 183 15.58 3.18 9.90
C GLU A 183 14.83 3.65 8.64
N TYR A 184 13.55 4.02 8.78
CA TYR A 184 12.75 4.53 7.65
C TYR A 184 13.08 6.00 7.32
N THR A 185 14.25 6.25 6.77
CA THR A 185 14.74 7.61 6.45
C THR A 185 14.86 7.89 4.96
N VAL A 186 14.81 6.88 4.10
CA VAL A 186 14.98 7.02 2.65
C VAL A 186 13.63 7.29 1.97
N PRO A 187 13.35 8.53 1.50
CA PRO A 187 12.11 8.83 0.82
C PRO A 187 12.11 8.24 -0.58
N ILE A 188 11.08 7.47 -0.92
CA ILE A 188 10.97 6.79 -2.22
C ILE A 188 9.86 7.37 -3.09
N ARG A 189 8.81 7.94 -2.51
CA ARG A 189 7.65 8.42 -3.24
C ARG A 189 6.95 9.56 -2.50
N ALA A 190 6.56 10.62 -3.21
CA ALA A 190 5.64 11.64 -2.73
C ALA A 190 4.39 11.68 -3.60
N MET A 191 3.21 11.83 -3.00
CA MET A 191 1.90 11.81 -3.64
C MET A 191 1.08 13.00 -3.17
N VAL A 192 0.29 13.60 -4.07
CA VAL A 192 -0.70 14.61 -3.69
C VAL A 192 -1.88 13.94 -3.00
N SER A 193 -2.31 14.50 -1.89
CA SER A 193 -3.51 14.02 -1.17
C SER A 193 -4.54 15.12 -0.94
N SER A 194 -5.68 14.76 -0.38
CA SER A 194 -6.64 15.66 0.25
C SER A 194 -7.01 15.11 1.60
N CYS A 195 -6.73 15.88 2.63
CA CYS A 195 -7.08 15.60 4.01
C CYS A 195 -8.42 16.23 4.42
N GLY A 196 -8.78 16.09 5.69
CA GLY A 196 -10.04 16.60 6.25
C GLY A 196 -10.18 18.11 6.14
N LYS A 197 -11.34 18.56 5.68
CA LYS A 197 -11.71 19.99 5.69
C LYS A 197 -12.03 20.46 7.10
N GLU A 198 -12.10 21.79 7.30
CA GLU A 198 -12.45 22.41 8.59
C GLU A 198 -13.67 21.74 9.25
N GLY A 199 -13.52 21.34 10.50
CA GLY A 199 -14.53 20.61 11.28
C GLY A 199 -14.59 19.11 11.02
N TYR A 200 -13.77 18.57 10.13
CA TYR A 200 -13.63 17.14 9.80
C TYR A 200 -12.16 16.77 9.70
N ASP A 201 -11.34 17.27 10.60
CA ASP A 201 -9.89 17.15 10.52
C ASP A 201 -9.43 15.69 10.47
N THR A 202 -8.47 15.39 9.60
CA THR A 202 -7.77 14.11 9.63
C THR A 202 -7.02 14.00 10.96
N ILE A 203 -7.10 12.85 11.62
CA ILE A 203 -6.42 12.59 12.90
C ILE A 203 -4.90 12.70 12.73
N THR A 204 -4.19 13.13 13.79
CA THR A 204 -2.72 13.09 13.86
C THR A 204 -2.28 11.97 14.79
N GLY A 205 -1.05 11.46 14.60
CA GLY A 205 -0.44 10.42 15.42
C GLY A 205 0.14 9.27 14.61
N GLU A 206 0.49 8.20 15.30
CA GLU A 206 1.07 6.99 14.72
C GLU A 206 0.02 5.87 14.66
N TYR A 207 -0.04 5.20 13.53
CA TYR A 207 -1.02 4.16 13.23
C TYR A 207 -0.36 3.04 12.42
N ASN A 208 -1.15 1.99 12.11
CA ASN A 208 -0.75 0.96 11.17
C ASN A 208 -1.94 0.65 10.24
N LEU A 209 -1.67 0.35 8.98
CA LEU A 209 -2.72 -0.17 8.09
C LEU A 209 -3.34 -1.42 8.73
N TYR A 210 -4.69 -1.48 8.82
CA TYR A 210 -5.34 -2.57 9.53
C TYR A 210 -6.33 -3.40 8.70
N PHE A 211 -6.74 -2.92 7.52
CA PHE A 211 -7.50 -3.69 6.52
C PHE A 211 -7.33 -3.10 5.13
N LYS A 212 -7.75 -3.86 4.12
CA LYS A 212 -7.81 -3.44 2.72
C LYS A 212 -9.09 -3.96 2.07
N ASN A 213 -9.75 -3.14 1.27
CA ASN A 213 -10.87 -3.50 0.41
C ASN A 213 -10.68 -2.84 -0.95
N GLU A 214 -10.95 -3.56 -2.04
CA GLU A 214 -10.88 -2.98 -3.38
C GLU A 214 -11.89 -1.82 -3.53
N TRP A 215 -13.13 -2.05 -3.13
CA TRP A 215 -14.18 -1.03 -3.03
C TRP A 215 -14.77 -0.99 -1.63
N ASN A 216 -15.12 0.19 -1.16
CA ASN A 216 -15.77 0.38 0.14
C ASN A 216 -16.71 1.57 0.11
N GLY A 217 -17.93 1.36 0.64
CA GLY A 217 -18.88 2.45 0.85
C GLY A 217 -18.31 3.53 1.76
N LEU A 218 -18.47 4.77 1.37
CA LEU A 218 -18.07 5.95 2.12
C LEU A 218 -19.30 6.74 2.58
N PHE A 219 -19.08 7.69 3.48
CA PHE A 219 -20.14 8.58 3.92
C PHE A 219 -20.73 9.40 2.75
N GLY A 220 -22.07 9.54 2.70
CA GLY A 220 -22.77 10.39 1.72
C GLY A 220 -22.94 9.75 0.34
N ASP A 221 -23.37 8.49 0.29
CA ASP A 221 -23.66 7.75 -0.95
C ASP A 221 -22.50 7.85 -1.95
N SER A 222 -21.34 7.46 -1.49
CA SER A 222 -20.09 7.50 -2.25
C SER A 222 -19.33 6.19 -2.07
N GLU A 223 -18.54 5.83 -3.07
CA GLU A 223 -17.64 4.67 -3.04
C GLU A 223 -16.17 5.13 -3.10
N GLY A 224 -15.32 4.44 -2.36
CA GLY A 224 -13.87 4.56 -2.45
C GLY A 224 -13.27 3.34 -3.12
N HIS A 225 -12.29 3.53 -3.97
CA HIS A 225 -11.52 2.48 -4.62
C HIS A 225 -10.17 2.32 -3.92
N TYR A 226 -9.62 1.09 -3.88
CA TYR A 226 -8.33 0.75 -3.26
C TYR A 226 -8.21 1.22 -1.79
N VAL A 227 -9.21 0.88 -1.01
CA VAL A 227 -9.34 1.37 0.37
C VAL A 227 -8.38 0.65 1.31
N SER A 228 -7.67 1.41 2.14
CA SER A 228 -6.83 0.89 3.22
C SER A 228 -7.13 1.62 4.52
N GLY A 229 -7.41 0.86 5.61
CA GLY A 229 -7.80 1.41 6.90
C GLY A 229 -6.62 1.96 7.69
N ILE A 230 -6.79 3.17 8.25
CA ILE A 230 -5.80 3.83 9.11
C ILE A 230 -6.19 3.66 10.58
N SER A 231 -7.38 4.14 10.98
CA SER A 231 -7.92 4.03 12.33
C SER A 231 -9.42 4.32 12.33
N GLY A 232 -10.27 3.39 12.80
CA GLY A 232 -11.72 3.56 12.77
C GLY A 232 -12.21 3.87 11.36
N ASP A 233 -12.87 5.02 11.18
CA ASP A 233 -13.41 5.45 9.89
C ASP A 233 -12.42 6.30 9.05
N PHE A 234 -11.18 6.47 9.52
CA PHE A 234 -10.13 7.16 8.78
C PHE A 234 -9.43 6.19 7.83
N LEU A 235 -9.44 6.50 6.55
CA LEU A 235 -9.03 5.61 5.46
C LEU A 235 -8.08 6.32 4.49
N PHE A 236 -7.18 5.57 3.85
CA PHE A 236 -6.70 5.89 2.52
C PHE A 236 -7.68 5.37 1.51
N HIS A 237 -8.06 6.17 0.54
CA HIS A 237 -8.90 5.75 -0.58
C HIS A 237 -8.73 6.71 -1.78
N SER A 238 -9.20 6.30 -2.96
CA SER A 238 -9.27 7.16 -4.13
C SER A 238 -10.11 8.42 -3.85
N VAL A 239 -10.08 9.37 -4.75
CA VAL A 239 -11.18 10.34 -4.83
C VAL A 239 -12.51 9.59 -4.93
N PRO A 240 -13.60 10.05 -4.27
CA PRO A 240 -14.87 9.34 -4.28
C PRO A 240 -15.50 9.16 -5.67
N TYR A 241 -16.17 8.03 -5.84
CA TYR A 241 -17.01 7.69 -6.97
C TYR A 241 -18.49 7.74 -6.57
N HIS A 242 -19.42 7.83 -7.55
CA HIS A 242 -20.86 7.74 -7.30
C HIS A 242 -21.29 6.29 -7.07
N SER A 243 -20.62 5.33 -7.70
CA SER A 243 -20.82 3.88 -7.56
C SER A 243 -19.48 3.14 -7.57
N ALA A 244 -19.47 1.84 -7.28
CA ALA A 244 -18.26 0.99 -7.36
C ALA A 244 -17.91 0.69 -8.83
N SER A 245 -17.61 1.74 -9.61
CA SER A 245 -17.22 1.69 -11.02
C SER A 245 -16.17 2.75 -11.31
N ALA A 246 -15.09 2.37 -12.00
CA ALA A 246 -13.94 3.24 -12.29
C ALA A 246 -14.28 4.38 -13.28
N ASP A 247 -15.41 4.32 -13.98
CA ASP A 247 -15.92 5.32 -14.93
C ASP A 247 -16.97 6.27 -14.34
N ASP A 248 -17.17 6.23 -13.00
CA ASP A 248 -18.21 7.01 -12.31
C ASP A 248 -17.63 7.96 -11.24
N LEU A 249 -16.46 8.52 -11.53
CA LEU A 249 -15.72 9.43 -10.64
C LEU A 249 -16.49 10.72 -10.36
N LYS A 250 -16.48 11.16 -9.11
CA LYS A 250 -16.92 12.51 -8.71
C LYS A 250 -15.85 13.55 -9.11
N THR A 251 -15.87 13.98 -10.35
CA THR A 251 -14.85 14.85 -10.97
C THR A 251 -14.63 16.16 -10.20
N GLU A 252 -15.67 16.75 -9.62
CA GLU A 252 -15.56 17.95 -8.78
C GLU A 252 -14.73 17.68 -7.51
N GLU A 253 -14.84 16.48 -6.95
CA GLU A 253 -14.03 16.07 -5.79
C GLU A 253 -12.57 15.80 -6.19
N PHE A 254 -12.33 15.26 -7.41
CA PHE A 254 -10.99 15.08 -7.95
C PHE A 254 -10.25 16.42 -8.07
N ASN A 255 -10.95 17.45 -8.54
CA ASN A 255 -10.38 18.78 -8.71
C ASN A 255 -10.02 19.48 -7.39
N LYS A 256 -10.40 18.89 -6.24
CA LYS A 256 -9.96 19.35 -4.91
C LYS A 256 -8.65 18.69 -4.43
N LEU A 257 -8.10 17.71 -5.16
CA LEU A 257 -6.80 17.13 -4.77
C LEU A 257 -5.74 18.22 -4.60
N GLY A 258 -4.95 18.08 -3.52
CA GLY A 258 -3.95 19.05 -3.08
C GLY A 258 -4.49 20.11 -2.12
N GLN A 259 -5.77 20.04 -1.72
CA GLN A 259 -6.43 20.93 -0.77
C GLN A 259 -7.25 20.10 0.25
N ASP A 260 -7.57 20.70 1.38
CA ASP A 260 -8.50 20.11 2.33
C ASP A 260 -9.87 19.90 1.68
N GLY A 261 -10.43 18.70 1.74
CA GLY A 261 -11.65 18.41 1.01
C GLY A 261 -12.39 17.16 1.48
N SER A 262 -11.81 16.33 2.33
CA SER A 262 -12.42 15.11 2.81
C SER A 262 -13.26 15.33 4.09
N LEU A 263 -13.88 14.26 4.57
CA LEU A 263 -14.54 14.21 5.88
C LEU A 263 -13.66 13.46 6.91
N GLY A 264 -12.33 13.61 6.77
CA GLY A 264 -11.32 13.03 7.66
C GLY A 264 -10.39 12.00 7.00
N CYS A 265 -10.82 11.33 5.94
CA CYS A 265 -9.98 10.38 5.21
C CYS A 265 -8.86 11.08 4.42
N VAL A 266 -7.85 10.32 4.03
CA VAL A 266 -6.77 10.76 3.14
C VAL A 266 -7.09 10.27 1.73
N ARG A 267 -7.53 11.21 0.87
CA ARG A 267 -7.87 10.94 -0.54
C ARG A 267 -6.64 11.08 -1.41
N LEU A 268 -6.48 10.20 -2.38
CA LEU A 268 -5.40 10.23 -3.37
C LEU A 268 -5.98 10.03 -4.78
N ALA A 269 -5.19 10.30 -5.81
CA ALA A 269 -5.49 9.86 -7.17
C ALA A 269 -5.46 8.33 -7.26
N SER A 270 -6.21 7.73 -8.20
CA SER A 270 -6.38 6.28 -8.31
C SER A 270 -5.06 5.53 -8.38
N ALA A 271 -4.09 5.95 -9.20
CA ALA A 271 -2.80 5.28 -9.30
C ALA A 271 -1.98 5.35 -8.00
N ASP A 272 -2.05 6.46 -7.27
CA ASP A 272 -1.31 6.64 -6.02
C ASP A 272 -1.88 5.79 -4.89
N VAL A 273 -3.20 5.77 -4.73
CA VAL A 273 -3.83 4.92 -3.72
C VAL A 273 -3.77 3.44 -4.09
N GLN A 274 -3.85 3.10 -5.38
CA GLN A 274 -3.61 1.75 -5.86
C GLN A 274 -2.20 1.29 -5.50
N TRP A 275 -1.19 2.15 -5.68
CA TRP A 275 0.17 1.84 -5.30
C TRP A 275 0.29 1.53 -3.80
N ILE A 276 -0.34 2.32 -2.91
CA ILE A 276 -0.40 2.01 -1.47
C ILE A 276 -1.11 0.67 -1.24
N TYR A 277 -2.23 0.47 -1.90
CA TYR A 277 -3.03 -0.75 -1.79
C TYR A 277 -2.23 -2.00 -2.18
N ASP A 278 -1.50 -1.96 -3.30
CA ASP A 278 -0.77 -3.11 -3.82
C ASP A 278 0.53 -3.37 -3.05
N ASN A 279 1.23 -2.33 -2.60
CA ASN A 279 2.59 -2.44 -2.06
C ASN A 279 2.68 -2.41 -0.54
N CYS A 280 1.80 -1.69 0.15
CA CYS A 280 1.84 -1.56 1.60
C CYS A 280 0.94 -2.61 2.25
N ILE A 281 1.50 -3.59 2.94
CA ILE A 281 0.75 -4.67 3.61
C ILE A 281 0.01 -4.16 4.86
N VAL A 282 -0.96 -4.93 5.35
CA VAL A 282 -1.53 -4.70 6.68
C VAL A 282 -0.42 -4.76 7.73
N GLY A 283 -0.40 -3.77 8.63
CA GLY A 283 0.71 -3.56 9.57
C GLY A 283 1.73 -2.53 9.11
N THR A 284 1.66 -2.01 7.87
CA THR A 284 2.52 -0.89 7.43
C THR A 284 2.35 0.30 8.34
N PRO A 285 3.42 0.83 8.97
CA PRO A 285 3.34 1.97 9.87
C PRO A 285 2.99 3.26 9.12
N ILE A 286 2.23 4.12 9.81
CA ILE A 286 1.74 5.40 9.31
C ILE A 286 1.99 6.46 10.37
N GLU A 287 2.50 7.61 9.97
CA GLU A 287 2.51 8.83 10.78
C GLU A 287 1.69 9.91 10.07
N ILE A 288 0.78 10.56 10.80
CA ILE A 288 0.01 11.70 10.32
C ILE A 288 0.37 12.90 11.17
N TYR A 289 0.84 13.97 10.54
CA TYR A 289 1.42 15.14 11.21
C TYR A 289 1.12 16.43 10.46
N ASP A 290 1.47 17.57 11.07
CA ASP A 290 1.41 18.91 10.48
C ASP A 290 2.82 19.48 10.38
N ASP A 291 3.18 20.00 9.22
CA ASP A 291 4.44 20.72 8.96
C ASP A 291 4.27 21.64 7.75
N ASP A 292 4.90 22.82 7.77
CA ASP A 292 4.92 23.76 6.63
C ASP A 292 5.75 23.25 5.43
N ASN A 293 6.60 22.23 5.66
CA ASN A 293 7.38 21.59 4.61
C ASN A 293 6.67 20.31 4.15
N PRO A 294 6.28 20.19 2.88
CA PRO A 294 5.54 19.02 2.39
C PRO A 294 6.30 17.70 2.49
N GLY A 295 7.60 17.75 2.69
CA GLY A 295 8.48 16.60 2.80
C GLY A 295 9.69 16.69 1.86
N PRO A 296 10.66 15.76 1.98
CA PRO A 296 11.97 15.89 1.31
C PRO A 296 11.91 15.80 -0.21
N LEU A 297 10.86 15.22 -0.79
CA LEU A 297 10.66 15.16 -2.24
C LEU A 297 9.82 16.33 -2.77
N GLY A 298 9.28 17.16 -1.88
CA GLY A 298 8.34 18.21 -2.24
C GLY A 298 6.92 17.67 -2.52
N LYS A 299 5.99 18.58 -2.78
CA LYS A 299 4.60 18.26 -3.16
C LYS A 299 4.49 18.20 -4.68
N PRO A 300 4.01 17.09 -5.25
CA PRO A 300 3.82 17.00 -6.70
C PRO A 300 2.78 17.98 -7.23
N ASP A 301 2.81 18.23 -8.53
CA ASP A 301 1.81 19.03 -9.23
C ASP A 301 0.44 18.34 -9.21
N THR A 302 -0.64 19.11 -9.02
CA THR A 302 -2.01 18.59 -9.08
C THR A 302 -2.50 18.49 -10.52
N ILE A 303 -3.26 17.44 -10.82
CA ILE A 303 -4.02 17.31 -12.07
C ILE A 303 -5.40 17.95 -11.86
N LYS A 304 -5.94 18.56 -12.90
CA LYS A 304 -7.33 19.04 -12.94
C LYS A 304 -8.03 18.45 -14.15
N ILE A 305 -9.27 18.04 -13.98
CA ILE A 305 -10.12 17.53 -15.06
C ILE A 305 -11.01 18.67 -15.53
N SER A 306 -10.94 19.02 -16.83
CA SER A 306 -11.79 20.03 -17.44
C SER A 306 -13.06 19.43 -18.07
N ASP A 307 -13.03 18.16 -18.46
CA ASP A 307 -14.18 17.42 -18.97
C ASP A 307 -14.90 16.67 -17.85
N HIS A 308 -15.88 17.32 -17.23
CA HIS A 308 -16.66 16.78 -16.12
C HIS A 308 -17.61 15.65 -16.53
N THR A 309 -17.70 15.31 -17.81
CA THR A 309 -18.56 14.22 -18.30
C THR A 309 -17.82 12.90 -18.49
N CYS A 310 -16.49 12.91 -18.39
CA CYS A 310 -15.66 11.73 -18.65
C CYS A 310 -15.82 10.65 -17.58
N GLY A 311 -15.98 11.04 -16.31
CA GLY A 311 -16.18 10.10 -15.18
C GLY A 311 -14.96 9.26 -14.80
N TRP A 312 -13.78 9.49 -15.40
CA TRP A 312 -12.56 8.72 -15.13
C TRP A 312 -11.51 9.55 -14.38
N ASP A 313 -10.84 8.91 -13.44
CA ASP A 313 -9.58 9.42 -12.89
C ASP A 313 -8.49 9.35 -13.97
N PRO A 314 -7.83 10.47 -14.33
CA PRO A 314 -6.79 10.46 -15.37
C PRO A 314 -5.58 9.58 -15.08
N THR A 315 -5.41 9.18 -13.81
CA THR A 315 -4.30 8.33 -13.34
C THR A 315 -4.69 6.85 -13.30
N ASP A 316 -5.97 6.51 -13.41
CA ASP A 316 -6.43 5.12 -13.33
C ASP A 316 -5.78 4.26 -14.42
N THR A 317 -5.30 3.08 -14.03
CA THR A 317 -4.48 2.19 -14.86
C THR A 317 -5.31 1.27 -15.76
N ALA A 318 -6.65 1.26 -15.64
CA ALA A 318 -7.53 0.43 -16.45
C ALA A 318 -7.35 0.65 -17.95
N ASP A 319 -7.49 -0.39 -18.74
CA ASP A 319 -7.32 -0.33 -20.20
C ASP A 319 -8.41 0.52 -20.87
N GLU A 320 -9.59 0.58 -20.26
CA GLU A 320 -10.76 1.34 -20.71
C GLU A 320 -10.63 2.84 -20.42
N ASN A 321 -9.67 3.24 -19.57
CA ASN A 321 -9.48 4.65 -19.21
C ASN A 321 -9.17 5.51 -20.45
N PRO A 322 -10.03 6.47 -20.82
CA PRO A 322 -9.84 7.29 -22.03
C PRO A 322 -8.63 8.22 -21.95
N TYR A 323 -8.08 8.44 -20.75
CA TYR A 323 -6.86 9.22 -20.55
C TYR A 323 -5.57 8.40 -20.69
N LYS A 324 -5.63 7.06 -20.64
CA LYS A 324 -4.46 6.17 -20.59
C LYS A 324 -3.42 6.44 -21.68
N ASN A 325 -3.88 6.68 -22.91
CA ASN A 325 -3.01 6.90 -24.07
C ASN A 325 -2.99 8.34 -24.58
N LYS A 326 -3.68 9.26 -23.91
CA LYS A 326 -3.63 10.69 -24.26
C LYS A 326 -2.28 11.28 -23.85
N LYS A 327 -1.84 12.27 -24.63
CA LYS A 327 -0.62 13.05 -24.37
C LYS A 327 -0.95 14.53 -24.43
N PRO A 328 -0.15 15.40 -23.79
CA PRO A 328 -0.26 16.82 -23.97
C PRO A 328 -0.13 17.19 -25.46
N GLN A 329 -0.70 18.32 -25.84
CA GLN A 329 -0.72 18.81 -27.22
C GLN A 329 -0.13 20.21 -27.29
N ILE A 330 0.68 20.46 -28.34
CA ILE A 330 1.15 21.78 -28.68
C ILE A 330 0.38 22.22 -29.93
N VAL A 331 -0.50 23.20 -29.77
CA VAL A 331 -1.40 23.69 -30.82
C VAL A 331 -0.94 25.04 -31.33
N GLY A 332 -1.16 25.33 -32.63
CA GLY A 332 -0.80 26.58 -33.24
C GLY A 332 0.66 26.66 -33.74
N ALA A 333 1.54 25.74 -33.33
CA ALA A 333 2.92 25.67 -33.83
C ALA A 333 2.91 25.22 -35.31
N LYS A 334 3.46 26.03 -36.20
CA LYS A 334 3.54 25.79 -37.66
C LYS A 334 4.72 26.51 -38.25
N ASP A 335 5.20 26.05 -39.41
CA ASP A 335 6.20 26.74 -40.20
C ASP A 335 5.69 28.13 -40.60
N ILE A 336 6.57 29.13 -40.49
CA ILE A 336 6.25 30.51 -40.83
C ILE A 336 7.36 31.14 -41.69
N THR A 337 6.98 32.12 -42.51
CA THR A 337 7.88 32.98 -43.25
C THR A 337 7.66 34.42 -42.82
N ILE A 338 8.75 35.14 -42.49
CA ILE A 338 8.70 36.54 -42.08
C ILE A 338 9.73 37.32 -42.87
N LYS A 339 9.47 38.63 -43.06
CA LYS A 339 10.41 39.51 -43.77
C LYS A 339 11.65 39.82 -42.89
N ARG A 340 12.75 39.97 -43.53
CA ARG A 340 14.00 40.38 -42.88
C ARG A 340 13.80 41.67 -42.08
N GLY A 341 14.15 41.62 -40.81
CA GLY A 341 14.01 42.73 -39.85
C GLY A 341 12.70 42.81 -39.10
N ASP A 342 11.68 41.99 -39.46
CA ASP A 342 10.44 41.88 -38.68
C ASP A 342 10.71 41.22 -37.35
N SER A 343 9.84 41.46 -36.37
CA SER A 343 9.94 40.78 -35.07
C SER A 343 9.39 39.35 -35.15
N PHE A 344 9.97 38.46 -34.37
CA PHE A 344 9.50 37.09 -34.14
C PHE A 344 9.17 36.87 -32.66
N SER A 345 7.95 36.49 -32.37
CA SER A 345 7.50 36.09 -31.04
C SER A 345 7.18 34.58 -31.04
N PRO A 346 8.00 33.74 -30.42
CA PRO A 346 7.81 32.29 -30.53
C PRO A 346 6.52 31.76 -29.90
N LEU A 347 5.93 32.48 -28.95
CA LEU A 347 4.69 32.06 -28.28
C LEU A 347 3.41 32.67 -28.88
N GLU A 348 3.56 33.50 -29.90
CA GLU A 348 2.39 34.12 -30.56
C GLU A 348 1.52 33.09 -31.28
N GLY A 349 0.28 32.90 -30.78
CA GLY A 349 -0.68 31.92 -31.35
C GLY A 349 -0.35 30.46 -31.03
N VAL A 350 0.68 30.18 -30.18
CA VAL A 350 1.03 28.84 -29.79
C VAL A 350 0.58 28.58 -28.34
N LYS A 351 -0.06 27.43 -28.11
CA LYS A 351 -0.50 26.99 -26.80
C LYS A 351 -0.08 25.55 -26.54
N ALA A 352 0.06 25.20 -25.27
CA ALA A 352 0.20 23.82 -24.82
C ALA A 352 -1.03 23.44 -23.96
N LEU A 353 -1.59 22.27 -24.27
CA LEU A 353 -2.69 21.67 -23.50
C LEU A 353 -2.19 20.38 -22.86
N ASP A 354 -2.55 20.14 -21.58
CA ASP A 354 -2.27 18.89 -20.90
C ASP A 354 -3.14 17.72 -21.41
N THR A 355 -2.93 16.53 -20.86
CA THR A 355 -3.73 15.33 -21.17
C THR A 355 -5.22 15.53 -20.90
N CYS A 356 -5.59 16.39 -19.94
CA CYS A 356 -6.97 16.73 -19.58
C CYS A 356 -7.48 17.99 -20.29
N SER A 357 -6.76 18.51 -21.30
CA SER A 357 -7.10 19.68 -22.11
C SER A 357 -7.02 21.03 -21.39
N ASN A 358 -6.36 21.12 -20.24
CA ASN A 358 -6.09 22.39 -19.58
C ASN A 358 -4.93 23.13 -20.25
N ASP A 359 -4.98 24.47 -20.25
CA ASP A 359 -3.91 25.32 -20.79
C ASP A 359 -2.69 25.30 -19.84
N ILE A 360 -1.59 24.70 -20.29
CA ILE A 360 -0.29 24.62 -19.60
C ILE A 360 0.81 25.33 -20.40
N THR A 361 0.44 26.34 -21.19
CA THR A 361 1.39 27.09 -22.02
C THR A 361 2.55 27.69 -21.21
N ASN A 362 2.30 28.05 -19.95
CA ASN A 362 3.30 28.57 -19.02
C ASN A 362 4.39 27.53 -18.62
N LYS A 363 4.14 26.24 -18.84
CA LYS A 363 5.12 25.15 -18.63
C LYS A 363 5.89 24.78 -19.90
N MET A 364 5.55 25.39 -21.04
CA MET A 364 6.17 25.07 -22.30
C MET A 364 7.58 25.67 -22.39
N THR A 365 8.56 24.86 -22.79
CA THR A 365 9.90 25.31 -23.12
C THR A 365 10.03 25.54 -24.61
N VAL A 366 10.71 26.63 -24.99
CA VAL A 366 11.02 26.96 -26.39
C VAL A 366 12.52 27.05 -26.56
N THR A 367 13.06 26.30 -27.50
CA THR A 367 14.50 26.33 -27.84
C THR A 367 14.66 26.61 -29.32
N GLY A 368 15.76 27.24 -29.67
CA GLY A 368 16.10 27.73 -31.02
C GLY A 368 16.32 29.23 -31.01
N ASN A 369 17.27 29.69 -31.83
CA ASN A 369 17.59 31.10 -31.95
C ASN A 369 17.29 31.58 -33.37
N VAL A 370 16.31 32.48 -33.51
CA VAL A 370 15.94 33.08 -34.79
C VAL A 370 16.59 34.46 -34.93
N VAL A 371 17.52 34.60 -35.88
CA VAL A 371 18.17 35.87 -36.17
C VAL A 371 17.44 36.56 -37.31
N THR A 372 16.47 37.42 -37.01
CA THR A 372 15.58 38.02 -38.00
C THR A 372 16.23 39.01 -38.96
N THR A 373 17.46 39.47 -38.62
CA THR A 373 18.28 40.32 -39.51
C THR A 373 19.02 39.56 -40.59
N ASN A 374 19.09 38.22 -40.51
CA ASN A 374 19.82 37.38 -41.46
C ASN A 374 18.84 36.46 -42.20
N ARG A 375 18.95 36.44 -43.55
CA ARG A 375 18.18 35.48 -44.36
C ARG A 375 18.60 34.05 -44.06
N GLY A 376 17.64 33.15 -43.99
CA GLY A 376 17.85 31.74 -43.72
C GLY A 376 16.64 31.05 -43.06
N THR A 377 16.77 29.76 -42.83
CA THR A 377 15.73 28.97 -42.12
C THR A 377 16.29 28.57 -40.75
N TYR A 378 15.55 28.89 -39.73
CA TYR A 378 15.86 28.65 -38.34
C TYR A 378 14.88 27.65 -37.74
N LYS A 379 15.41 26.63 -37.05
CA LYS A 379 14.59 25.65 -36.36
C LYS A 379 14.22 26.16 -34.98
N VAL A 380 12.94 26.08 -34.62
CA VAL A 380 12.42 26.34 -33.28
C VAL A 380 11.72 25.09 -32.78
N THR A 381 12.03 24.68 -31.55
CA THR A 381 11.46 23.49 -30.90
C THR A 381 10.66 23.91 -29.70
N TYR A 382 9.42 23.47 -29.65
CA TYR A 382 8.53 23.57 -28.49
C TYR A 382 8.48 22.22 -27.79
N ALA A 383 8.52 22.21 -26.46
CA ALA A 383 8.35 21.00 -25.66
C ALA A 383 7.59 21.32 -24.39
N VAL A 384 6.74 20.39 -23.96
CA VAL A 384 5.97 20.49 -22.72
C VAL A 384 5.82 19.11 -22.08
N THR A 385 5.83 19.09 -20.75
CA THR A 385 5.51 17.91 -19.93
C THR A 385 4.40 18.30 -18.98
N ASP A 386 3.34 17.48 -18.91
CA ASP A 386 2.19 17.71 -18.01
C ASP A 386 2.43 17.08 -16.62
N ALA A 387 1.44 17.24 -15.72
CA ALA A 387 1.48 16.70 -14.37
C ALA A 387 1.38 15.15 -14.32
N LEU A 388 1.01 14.50 -15.43
CA LEU A 388 1.09 13.04 -15.60
C LEU A 388 2.47 12.58 -16.13
N HIS A 389 3.47 13.47 -16.15
CA HIS A 389 4.80 13.22 -16.69
C HIS A 389 4.81 12.81 -18.18
N ARG A 390 3.75 13.11 -18.91
CA ARG A 390 3.61 12.86 -20.35
C ARG A 390 4.13 14.06 -21.12
N SER A 391 4.83 13.82 -22.21
CA SER A 391 5.51 14.88 -22.95
C SER A 391 5.01 14.99 -24.39
N ALA A 392 5.04 16.22 -24.91
CA ALA A 392 4.86 16.53 -26.33
C ALA A 392 5.99 17.44 -26.81
N LYS A 393 6.36 17.30 -28.08
CA LYS A 393 7.39 18.08 -28.75
C LYS A 393 6.98 18.38 -30.19
N VAL A 394 7.16 19.62 -30.62
CA VAL A 394 6.93 20.07 -32.00
C VAL A 394 8.10 20.92 -32.46
N ASP A 395 8.60 20.65 -33.65
CA ASP A 395 9.62 21.45 -34.34
C ASP A 395 8.97 22.24 -35.46
N ILE A 396 9.32 23.49 -35.59
CA ILE A 396 8.90 24.34 -36.73
C ILE A 396 10.12 24.98 -37.40
N ASN A 397 9.95 25.41 -38.65
CA ASN A 397 10.89 26.20 -39.39
C ASN A 397 10.42 27.65 -39.50
N VAL A 398 11.30 28.58 -39.12
CA VAL A 398 11.10 30.05 -39.33
C VAL A 398 11.99 30.49 -40.45
N THR A 399 11.44 30.85 -41.59
CA THR A 399 12.17 31.32 -42.77
C THR A 399 12.19 32.84 -42.82
N ILE A 400 13.40 33.43 -42.95
CA ILE A 400 13.65 34.87 -43.09
C ILE A 400 13.96 35.16 -44.54
N GLU A 401 13.09 36.00 -45.22
CA GLU A 401 13.21 36.40 -46.62
C GLU A 401 13.67 37.85 -46.79
#